data_12e0903381bad44184805a9ea63b3c74
#
_entry.id   12e0903381bad44184805a9ea63b3c74
#
_cell.length_a   1.000
_cell.length_b   1.000
_cell.length_c   1.000
_cell.angle_alpha   90.00
_cell.angle_beta   90.00
_cell.angle_gamma   90.00
#
_symmetry.space_group_name_H-M   'P 1'
#
loop_
_entity.id
_entity.type
_entity.pdbx_description
1 polymer ?
#
loop_
_entity_poly.entity_id
_entity_poly.type
_entity_poly.pdbx_seq_one_letter_code
_entity_poly.pdbx_strand_id
1 'polypeptide(L)'
;VYKRQEESGQKAVLIPGDIRDEQFNYDLVEQAYQQLGGLDNVTLVAGHQQYHDDIHGFTTEAFTETFETNVYPLFWTVQKALEYLKPGASITTTSSVQGYNPSPILHDYAASKAAIISLTKSFSEELGPKGIRVNCVAPGPFWSPLQISGGQPQSKIPTFGQKTPLGRAGQPVELCGTYVLLASEESSYTTGQVFGVSGGVQID
;
A
#
# COMPACT_ATOMS: atom_id res chain seq x y z
N VAL A 1 -2.11 9.39 15.82
CA VAL A 1 -1.15 9.87 14.80
C VAL A 1 -0.98 11.37 14.91
N TYR A 2 -2.05 12.16 14.87
CA TYR A 2 -2.06 13.62 14.97
C TYR A 2 -1.23 14.15 16.13
N LYS A 3 -1.53 13.67 17.33
CA LYS A 3 -0.87 14.12 18.56
C LYS A 3 0.65 13.94 18.51
N ARG A 4 1.13 12.85 17.90
CA ARG A 4 2.58 12.61 17.75
C ARG A 4 3.23 13.55 16.73
N GLN A 5 2.52 13.95 15.69
CA GLN A 5 3.02 14.90 14.70
C GLN A 5 3.09 16.31 15.28
N GLU A 6 2.07 16.71 16.03
CA GLU A 6 2.09 17.99 16.77
C GLU A 6 3.23 18.02 17.80
N GLU A 7 3.42 16.93 18.57
CA GLU A 7 4.52 16.79 19.53
C GLU A 7 5.90 16.82 18.87
N SER A 8 6.02 16.38 17.60
CA SER A 8 7.27 16.46 16.82
C SER A 8 7.50 17.81 16.15
N GLY A 9 6.56 18.75 16.26
CA GLY A 9 6.61 20.05 15.59
C GLY A 9 6.35 20.00 14.08
N GLN A 10 5.89 18.86 13.56
CA GLN A 10 5.57 18.70 12.14
C GLN A 10 4.09 18.98 11.87
N LYS A 11 3.82 19.59 10.71
CA LYS A 11 2.45 19.83 10.27
C LYS A 11 1.80 18.55 9.77
N ALA A 12 0.61 18.24 10.30
CA ALA A 12 -0.24 17.18 9.78
C ALA A 12 -1.53 17.78 9.21
N VAL A 13 -1.95 17.26 8.06
CA VAL A 13 -3.21 17.62 7.42
C VAL A 13 -4.04 16.36 7.24
N LEU A 14 -5.31 16.38 7.70
CA LEU A 14 -6.28 15.32 7.44
C LEU A 14 -7.28 15.77 6.39
N ILE A 15 -7.46 14.94 5.37
CA ILE A 15 -8.42 15.14 4.30
C ILE A 15 -9.29 13.87 4.24
N PRO A 16 -10.40 13.83 4.98
CA PRO A 16 -11.26 12.64 5.01
C PRO A 16 -12.09 12.53 3.73
N GLY A 17 -12.27 11.30 3.23
CA GLY A 17 -13.12 11.01 2.08
C GLY A 17 -13.10 9.54 1.68
N ASP A 18 -13.80 9.21 0.61
CA ASP A 18 -13.83 7.87 0.03
C ASP A 18 -12.84 7.79 -1.14
N ILE A 19 -11.80 6.97 -0.98
CA ILE A 19 -10.78 6.78 -2.02
C ILE A 19 -11.31 6.08 -3.28
N ARG A 20 -12.51 5.50 -3.26
CA ARG A 20 -13.16 4.93 -4.44
C ARG A 20 -13.72 6.00 -5.38
N ASP A 21 -13.79 7.24 -4.92
CA ASP A 21 -14.17 8.38 -5.75
C ASP A 21 -12.93 8.98 -6.43
N GLU A 22 -12.92 8.97 -7.76
CA GLU A 22 -11.83 9.49 -8.57
C GLU A 22 -11.57 10.97 -8.29
N GLN A 23 -12.65 11.79 -8.24
CA GLN A 23 -12.52 13.23 -8.01
C GLN A 23 -11.95 13.51 -6.60
N PHE A 24 -12.37 12.73 -5.61
CA PHE A 24 -11.78 12.84 -4.27
C PHE A 24 -10.27 12.61 -4.27
N ASN A 25 -9.76 11.63 -5.03
CA ASN A 25 -8.31 11.39 -5.10
C ASN A 25 -7.56 12.57 -5.74
N TYR A 26 -8.14 13.21 -6.75
CA TYR A 26 -7.56 14.41 -7.35
C TYR A 26 -7.56 15.58 -6.37
N ASP A 27 -8.68 15.84 -5.70
CA ASP A 27 -8.81 16.89 -4.70
C ASP A 27 -7.91 16.65 -3.50
N LEU A 28 -7.74 15.41 -3.07
CA LEU A 28 -6.83 14.99 -1.99
C LEU A 28 -5.39 15.41 -2.28
N VAL A 29 -4.90 15.09 -3.47
CA VAL A 29 -3.52 15.43 -3.87
C VAL A 29 -3.35 16.94 -3.96
N GLU A 30 -4.28 17.64 -4.57
CA GLU A 30 -4.23 19.10 -4.71
C GLU A 30 -4.25 19.80 -3.36
N GLN A 31 -5.17 19.42 -2.48
CA GLN A 31 -5.27 19.97 -1.13
C GLN A 31 -4.00 19.67 -0.29
N ALA A 32 -3.45 18.44 -0.41
CA ALA A 32 -2.22 18.08 0.27
C ALA A 32 -1.06 18.99 -0.19
N TYR A 33 -0.88 19.16 -1.50
CA TYR A 33 0.13 20.06 -2.07
C TYR A 33 0.00 21.49 -1.55
N GLN A 34 -1.21 22.04 -1.61
CA GLN A 34 -1.48 23.42 -1.19
C GLN A 34 -1.26 23.61 0.31
N GLN A 35 -1.75 22.68 1.14
CA GLN A 35 -1.71 22.83 2.58
C GLN A 35 -0.34 22.51 3.19
N LEU A 36 0.43 21.58 2.59
CA LEU A 36 1.77 21.22 3.04
C LEU A 36 2.85 22.13 2.43
N GLY A 37 2.56 22.84 1.34
CA GLY A 37 3.49 23.72 0.64
C GLY A 37 4.41 23.00 -0.35
N GLY A 38 4.14 21.73 -0.65
CA GLY A 38 4.89 20.89 -1.59
C GLY A 38 4.50 19.44 -1.51
N LEU A 39 5.04 18.64 -2.45
CA LEU A 39 4.83 17.19 -2.48
C LEU A 39 6.12 16.52 -2.99
N ASP A 40 6.80 15.79 -2.12
CA ASP A 40 8.06 15.11 -2.43
C ASP A 40 7.92 13.58 -2.34
N ASN A 41 7.00 13.11 -1.49
CA ASN A 41 6.77 11.68 -1.30
C ASN A 41 5.27 11.36 -1.32
N VAL A 42 4.91 10.30 -2.02
CA VAL A 42 3.54 9.73 -2.03
C VAL A 42 3.61 8.30 -1.55
N THR A 43 2.92 7.99 -0.46
CA THR A 43 2.87 6.64 0.11
C THR A 43 1.44 6.13 0.14
N LEU A 44 1.16 5.05 -0.59
CA LEU A 44 -0.16 4.48 -0.81
C LEU A 44 -0.31 3.18 -0.01
N VAL A 45 -1.04 3.22 1.10
CA VAL A 45 -1.14 2.10 2.06
C VAL A 45 -2.56 1.56 2.20
N ALA A 46 -3.56 2.37 1.85
CA ALA A 46 -4.97 1.97 1.97
C ALA A 46 -5.27 0.66 1.21
N GLY A 47 -6.17 -0.13 1.77
CA GLY A 47 -6.57 -1.37 1.12
C GLY A 47 -7.73 -2.06 1.81
N HIS A 48 -8.47 -2.84 1.04
CA HIS A 48 -9.58 -3.69 1.45
C HIS A 48 -9.17 -5.16 1.32
N GLN A 49 -9.59 -6.00 2.26
CA GLN A 49 -9.41 -7.45 2.24
C GLN A 49 -10.60 -8.11 2.94
N GLN A 50 -11.26 -9.00 2.21
CA GLN A 50 -12.33 -9.84 2.76
C GLN A 50 -12.04 -11.29 2.40
N TYR A 51 -12.08 -12.21 3.37
CA TYR A 51 -11.96 -13.62 3.08
C TYR A 51 -13.31 -14.23 2.67
N HIS A 52 -13.24 -15.25 1.85
CA HIS A 52 -14.36 -16.11 1.48
C HIS A 52 -13.95 -17.58 1.60
N ASP A 53 -14.89 -18.45 1.97
CA ASP A 53 -14.57 -19.86 2.25
C ASP A 53 -14.19 -20.62 0.97
N ASP A 54 -14.82 -20.28 -0.15
CA ASP A 54 -14.56 -20.87 -1.46
C ASP A 54 -14.80 -19.87 -2.60
N ILE A 55 -14.61 -20.31 -3.85
CA ILE A 55 -14.75 -19.48 -5.05
C ILE A 55 -16.18 -18.96 -5.25
N HIS A 56 -17.20 -19.64 -4.76
CA HIS A 56 -18.60 -19.22 -4.92
C HIS A 56 -18.96 -18.03 -4.02
N GLY A 57 -18.17 -17.81 -2.97
CA GLY A 57 -18.32 -16.62 -2.10
C GLY A 57 -17.82 -15.33 -2.74
N PHE A 58 -17.05 -15.40 -3.83
CA PHE A 58 -16.53 -14.23 -4.54
C PHE A 58 -17.53 -13.75 -5.59
N THR A 59 -18.39 -12.82 -5.24
CA THR A 59 -19.32 -12.19 -6.20
C THR A 59 -18.60 -11.17 -7.08
N THR A 60 -19.20 -10.79 -8.20
CA THR A 60 -18.66 -9.73 -9.07
C THR A 60 -18.55 -8.40 -8.32
N GLU A 61 -19.53 -8.11 -7.47
CA GLU A 61 -19.59 -6.90 -6.65
C GLU A 61 -18.42 -6.85 -5.66
N ALA A 62 -18.15 -7.95 -4.91
CA ALA A 62 -17.03 -8.04 -3.97
C ALA A 62 -15.69 -7.89 -4.69
N PHE A 63 -15.55 -8.53 -5.86
CA PHE A 63 -14.34 -8.44 -6.68
C PHE A 63 -14.11 -7.00 -7.16
N THR A 64 -15.17 -6.34 -7.63
CA THR A 64 -15.15 -4.95 -8.09
C THR A 64 -14.79 -4.00 -6.95
N GLU A 65 -15.45 -4.12 -5.79
CA GLU A 65 -15.17 -3.29 -4.61
C GLU A 65 -13.70 -3.39 -4.18
N THR A 66 -13.12 -4.59 -4.23
CA THR A 66 -11.71 -4.80 -3.90
C THR A 66 -10.79 -4.04 -4.86
N PHE A 67 -11.07 -4.04 -6.17
CA PHE A 67 -10.28 -3.30 -7.15
C PHE A 67 -10.51 -1.80 -7.07
N GLU A 68 -11.73 -1.35 -6.88
CA GLU A 68 -12.08 0.06 -6.67
C GLU A 68 -11.39 0.64 -5.43
N THR A 69 -11.15 -0.18 -4.40
CA THR A 69 -10.45 0.27 -3.18
C THR A 69 -8.94 0.14 -3.28
N ASN A 70 -8.42 -0.95 -3.87
CA ASN A 70 -6.99 -1.27 -3.79
C ASN A 70 -6.18 -0.77 -4.98
N VAL A 71 -6.79 -0.67 -6.18
CA VAL A 71 -6.07 -0.46 -7.44
C VAL A 71 -6.36 0.90 -8.06
N TYR A 72 -7.62 1.26 -8.22
CA TYR A 72 -7.98 2.49 -8.90
C TYR A 72 -7.49 3.75 -8.19
N PRO A 73 -7.62 3.88 -6.85
CA PRO A 73 -7.10 5.04 -6.12
C PRO A 73 -5.61 5.23 -6.27
N LEU A 74 -4.86 4.11 -6.36
CA LEU A 74 -3.42 4.16 -6.60
C LEU A 74 -3.11 4.82 -7.95
N PHE A 75 -3.82 4.42 -9.00
CA PHE A 75 -3.65 4.99 -10.33
C PHE A 75 -4.03 6.48 -10.36
N TRP A 76 -5.19 6.85 -9.87
CA TRP A 76 -5.68 8.24 -9.85
C TRP A 76 -4.77 9.16 -9.03
N THR A 77 -4.38 8.70 -7.82
CA THR A 77 -3.49 9.49 -6.95
C THR A 77 -2.13 9.72 -7.62
N VAL A 78 -1.54 8.70 -8.23
CA VAL A 78 -0.26 8.84 -8.94
C VAL A 78 -0.42 9.79 -10.13
N GLN A 79 -1.46 9.62 -10.94
CA GLN A 79 -1.73 10.47 -12.09
C GLN A 79 -1.80 11.96 -11.69
N LYS A 80 -2.55 12.27 -10.64
CA LYS A 80 -2.67 13.66 -10.15
C LYS A 80 -1.39 14.17 -9.50
N ALA A 81 -0.68 13.31 -8.75
CA ALA A 81 0.56 13.70 -8.08
C ALA A 81 1.66 14.14 -9.07
N LEU A 82 1.66 13.59 -10.29
CA LEU A 82 2.65 13.96 -11.32
C LEU A 82 2.58 15.44 -11.75
N GLU A 83 1.49 16.15 -11.49
CA GLU A 83 1.40 17.59 -11.70
C GLU A 83 2.30 18.39 -10.74
N TYR A 84 2.67 17.80 -9.60
CA TYR A 84 3.36 18.47 -8.50
C TYR A 84 4.74 17.87 -8.17
N LEU A 85 4.93 16.57 -8.42
CA LEU A 85 6.17 15.87 -8.13
C LEU A 85 7.32 16.37 -9.01
N LYS A 86 8.49 16.54 -8.40
CA LYS A 86 9.72 17.01 -9.05
C LYS A 86 10.78 15.90 -9.08
N PRO A 87 11.84 16.05 -9.91
CA PRO A 87 13.00 15.16 -9.81
C PRO A 87 13.52 15.06 -8.38
N GLY A 88 13.80 13.85 -7.92
CA GLY A 88 14.12 13.50 -6.53
C GLY A 88 12.95 12.95 -5.72
N ALA A 89 11.72 13.15 -6.19
CA ALA A 89 10.53 12.62 -5.51
C ALA A 89 10.47 11.09 -5.52
N SER A 90 9.68 10.53 -4.59
CA SER A 90 9.44 9.09 -4.53
C SER A 90 7.96 8.73 -4.35
N ILE A 91 7.57 7.60 -4.93
CA ILE A 91 6.26 6.98 -4.75
C ILE A 91 6.46 5.59 -4.17
N THR A 92 5.78 5.29 -3.07
CA THR A 92 5.81 3.96 -2.44
C THR A 92 4.40 3.37 -2.40
N THR A 93 4.22 2.26 -3.09
CA THR A 93 2.96 1.50 -3.10
C THR A 93 2.99 0.37 -2.08
N THR A 94 1.83 -0.17 -1.74
CA THR A 94 1.72 -1.28 -0.79
C THR A 94 0.97 -2.46 -1.41
N SER A 95 1.72 -3.50 -1.74
CA SER A 95 1.19 -4.78 -2.18
C SER A 95 1.00 -5.74 -0.99
N SER A 96 1.35 -6.99 -1.14
CA SER A 96 1.33 -8.05 -0.12
C SER A 96 2.12 -9.25 -0.62
N VAL A 97 2.55 -10.14 0.28
CA VAL A 97 2.99 -11.49 -0.08
C VAL A 97 1.91 -12.26 -0.86
N GLN A 98 0.64 -11.89 -0.68
CA GLN A 98 -0.49 -12.47 -1.44
C GLN A 98 -0.45 -12.15 -2.94
N GLY A 99 0.25 -11.11 -3.36
CA GLY A 99 0.49 -10.81 -4.77
C GLY A 99 1.44 -11.80 -5.45
N TYR A 100 2.21 -12.56 -4.68
CA TYR A 100 3.13 -13.61 -5.13
C TYR A 100 2.58 -15.01 -4.84
N ASN A 101 2.14 -15.23 -3.60
CA ASN A 101 1.66 -16.50 -3.07
C ASN A 101 0.18 -16.40 -2.69
N PRO A 102 -0.76 -16.44 -3.67
CA PRO A 102 -2.17 -16.18 -3.44
C PRO A 102 -2.83 -17.27 -2.60
N SER A 103 -3.56 -16.87 -1.58
CA SER A 103 -4.40 -17.76 -0.79
C SER A 103 -5.75 -17.99 -1.49
N PRO A 104 -6.26 -19.24 -1.53
CA PRO A 104 -7.54 -19.54 -2.18
C PRO A 104 -8.77 -18.92 -1.50
N ILE A 105 -8.61 -18.33 -0.32
CA ILE A 105 -9.69 -17.60 0.36
C ILE A 105 -9.63 -16.08 0.14
N LEU A 106 -8.73 -15.58 -0.72
CA LEU A 106 -8.42 -14.16 -0.95
C LEU A 106 -8.20 -13.85 -2.43
N HIS A 107 -8.98 -14.44 -3.35
CA HIS A 107 -8.75 -14.33 -4.79
C HIS A 107 -8.69 -12.88 -5.30
N ASP A 108 -9.69 -12.07 -4.97
CA ASP A 108 -9.80 -10.68 -5.36
C ASP A 108 -8.67 -9.82 -4.76
N TYR A 109 -8.42 -9.99 -3.46
CA TYR A 109 -7.34 -9.32 -2.76
C TYR A 109 -5.98 -9.66 -3.37
N ALA A 110 -5.68 -10.95 -3.54
CA ALA A 110 -4.41 -11.39 -4.11
C ALA A 110 -4.21 -10.85 -5.54
N ALA A 111 -5.26 -10.91 -6.37
CA ALA A 111 -5.24 -10.34 -7.72
C ALA A 111 -5.00 -8.83 -7.69
N SER A 112 -5.66 -8.08 -6.79
CA SER A 112 -5.44 -6.64 -6.65
C SER A 112 -4.00 -6.32 -6.22
N LYS A 113 -3.41 -7.14 -5.34
CA LYS A 113 -2.03 -6.95 -4.88
C LYS A 113 -0.98 -7.31 -5.94
N ALA A 114 -1.26 -8.27 -6.81
CA ALA A 114 -0.46 -8.54 -8.00
C ALA A 114 -0.54 -7.38 -9.02
N ALA A 115 -1.73 -6.80 -9.21
CA ALA A 115 -1.92 -5.63 -10.06
C ALA A 115 -1.09 -4.42 -9.58
N ILE A 116 -1.01 -4.19 -8.25
CA ILE A 116 -0.18 -3.12 -7.67
C ILE A 116 1.31 -3.34 -7.98
N ILE A 117 1.81 -4.57 -7.92
CA ILE A 117 3.20 -4.90 -8.29
C ILE A 117 3.46 -4.54 -9.76
N SER A 118 2.54 -4.91 -10.64
CA SER A 118 2.64 -4.61 -12.07
C SER A 118 2.64 -3.10 -12.33
N LEU A 119 1.70 -2.35 -11.73
CA LEU A 119 1.64 -0.90 -11.85
C LEU A 119 2.89 -0.21 -11.31
N THR A 120 3.43 -0.68 -10.17
CA THR A 120 4.68 -0.15 -9.61
C THR A 120 5.84 -0.23 -10.61
N LYS A 121 5.99 -1.39 -11.26
CA LYS A 121 7.04 -1.59 -12.27
C LYS A 121 6.81 -0.70 -13.50
N SER A 122 5.58 -0.64 -14.00
CA SER A 122 5.22 0.22 -15.13
C SER A 122 5.46 1.70 -14.84
N PHE A 123 5.03 2.18 -13.67
CA PHE A 123 5.29 3.56 -13.27
C PHE A 123 6.80 3.84 -13.10
N SER A 124 7.58 2.88 -12.60
CA SER A 124 9.02 3.08 -12.45
C SER A 124 9.73 3.27 -13.79
N GLU A 125 9.32 2.55 -14.83
CA GLU A 125 9.85 2.70 -16.18
C GLU A 125 9.48 4.06 -16.80
N GLU A 126 8.24 4.51 -16.61
CA GLU A 126 7.78 5.79 -17.14
C GLU A 126 8.38 7.00 -16.40
N LEU A 127 8.49 6.89 -15.07
CA LEU A 127 8.84 8.03 -14.22
C LEU A 127 10.32 8.12 -13.87
N GLY A 128 11.08 7.03 -14.03
CA GLY A 128 12.52 7.01 -13.84
C GLY A 128 13.26 8.06 -14.65
N PRO A 129 13.00 8.23 -15.97
CA PRO A 129 13.59 9.31 -16.79
C PRO A 129 13.23 10.73 -16.30
N LYS A 130 12.16 10.88 -15.52
CA LYS A 130 11.75 12.15 -14.89
C LYS A 130 12.41 12.35 -13.51
N GLY A 131 13.28 11.44 -13.08
CA GLY A 131 13.94 11.49 -11.77
C GLY A 131 13.04 11.15 -10.60
N ILE A 132 11.92 10.46 -10.84
CA ILE A 132 10.96 10.04 -9.80
C ILE A 132 11.09 8.52 -9.60
N ARG A 133 11.33 8.09 -8.37
CA ARG A 133 11.45 6.68 -8.00
C ARG A 133 10.10 6.10 -7.62
N VAL A 134 9.82 4.87 -8.03
CA VAL A 134 8.58 4.16 -7.66
C VAL A 134 8.92 2.77 -7.18
N ASN A 135 8.60 2.47 -5.93
CA ASN A 135 8.86 1.17 -5.32
C ASN A 135 7.62 0.64 -4.58
N CYS A 136 7.65 -0.62 -4.22
CA CYS A 136 6.56 -1.31 -3.54
C CYS A 136 7.05 -1.97 -2.25
N VAL A 137 6.23 -1.91 -1.20
CA VAL A 137 6.39 -2.77 -0.02
C VAL A 137 5.40 -3.92 -0.13
N ALA A 138 5.84 -5.14 0.14
CA ALA A 138 5.01 -6.34 0.19
C ALA A 138 5.02 -6.94 1.61
N PRO A 139 4.10 -6.50 2.49
CA PRO A 139 3.99 -7.04 3.84
C PRO A 139 3.54 -8.51 3.83
N GLY A 140 4.06 -9.28 4.79
CA GLY A 140 3.51 -10.56 5.19
C GLY A 140 2.38 -10.40 6.21
N PRO A 141 2.20 -11.33 7.14
CA PRO A 141 1.20 -11.22 8.18
C PRO A 141 1.59 -10.14 9.21
N PHE A 142 0.81 -9.07 9.25
CA PHE A 142 0.94 -7.97 10.22
C PHE A 142 -0.36 -7.77 10.99
N TRP A 143 -0.25 -7.46 12.27
CA TRP A 143 -1.41 -7.09 13.08
C TRP A 143 -1.95 -5.72 12.64
N SER A 144 -3.18 -5.71 12.21
CA SER A 144 -3.92 -4.50 11.86
C SER A 144 -5.42 -4.73 11.99
N PRO A 145 -6.24 -3.68 12.07
CA PRO A 145 -7.70 -3.82 12.02
C PRO A 145 -8.20 -4.63 10.82
N LEU A 146 -7.53 -4.55 9.69
CA LEU A 146 -7.85 -5.26 8.46
C LEU A 146 -7.99 -6.78 8.69
N GLN A 147 -7.12 -7.39 9.50
CA GLN A 147 -7.15 -8.83 9.74
C GLN A 147 -8.35 -9.26 10.60
N ILE A 148 -8.76 -8.40 11.52
CA ILE A 148 -9.84 -8.68 12.48
C ILE A 148 -11.22 -8.40 11.86
N SER A 149 -11.30 -7.39 10.99
CA SER A 149 -12.56 -6.90 10.40
C SER A 149 -13.01 -7.65 9.14
N GLY A 150 -12.53 -8.88 8.91
CA GLY A 150 -12.94 -9.70 7.76
C GLY A 150 -11.81 -10.23 6.89
N GLY A 151 -10.58 -9.77 7.13
CA GLY A 151 -9.41 -10.21 6.35
C GLY A 151 -8.99 -11.65 6.64
N GLN A 152 -9.40 -12.22 7.78
CA GLN A 152 -9.11 -13.61 8.17
C GLN A 152 -10.32 -14.27 8.86
N PRO A 153 -10.49 -15.59 8.70
CA PRO A 153 -11.41 -16.36 9.54
C PRO A 153 -11.10 -16.16 11.02
N GLN A 154 -12.09 -15.91 11.84
CA GLN A 154 -11.93 -15.66 13.29
C GLN A 154 -11.18 -16.81 13.99
N SER A 155 -11.38 -18.04 13.55
CA SER A 155 -10.69 -19.23 14.08
C SER A 155 -9.17 -19.22 13.84
N LYS A 156 -8.68 -18.44 12.88
CA LYS A 156 -7.24 -18.33 12.56
C LYS A 156 -6.55 -17.18 13.29
N ILE A 157 -7.30 -16.26 13.88
CA ILE A 157 -6.74 -15.09 14.57
C ILE A 157 -5.75 -15.48 15.68
N PRO A 158 -6.04 -16.47 16.58
CA PRO A 158 -5.10 -16.83 17.64
C PRO A 158 -3.74 -17.36 17.16
N THR A 159 -3.67 -17.88 15.94
CA THR A 159 -2.45 -18.46 15.34
C THR A 159 -1.90 -17.63 14.20
N PHE A 160 -2.43 -16.42 14.00
CA PHE A 160 -2.03 -15.54 12.90
C PHE A 160 -0.54 -15.20 12.94
N GLY A 161 0.15 -15.44 11.84
CA GLY A 161 1.60 -15.21 11.71
C GLY A 161 2.51 -16.30 12.28
N GLN A 162 2.01 -17.28 13.02
CA GLN A 162 2.85 -18.34 13.62
C GLN A 162 3.53 -19.25 12.60
N LYS A 163 3.06 -19.26 11.35
CA LYS A 163 3.67 -20.06 10.26
C LYS A 163 4.81 -19.33 9.55
N THR A 164 5.08 -18.08 9.89
CA THR A 164 6.26 -17.38 9.35
C THR A 164 7.54 -17.96 9.94
N PRO A 165 8.69 -17.92 9.26
CA PRO A 165 9.97 -18.31 9.85
C PRO A 165 10.29 -17.61 11.18
N LEU A 166 9.86 -16.36 11.39
CA LEU A 166 9.99 -15.67 12.67
C LEU A 166 8.96 -16.10 13.73
N GLY A 167 8.01 -16.98 13.40
CA GLY A 167 7.03 -17.57 14.31
C GLY A 167 5.96 -16.63 14.85
N ARG A 168 5.80 -15.44 14.28
CA ARG A 168 4.83 -14.44 14.73
C ARG A 168 4.39 -13.50 13.60
N ALA A 169 3.28 -12.83 13.81
CA ALA A 169 2.92 -11.67 13.00
C ALA A 169 3.79 -10.45 13.35
N GLY A 170 4.04 -9.60 12.38
CA GLY A 170 4.70 -8.31 12.57
C GLY A 170 3.77 -7.27 13.21
N GLN A 171 4.37 -6.26 13.83
CA GLN A 171 3.67 -5.08 14.32
C GLN A 171 3.78 -3.95 13.28
N PRO A 172 2.79 -3.06 13.13
CA PRO A 172 2.82 -1.98 12.14
C PRO A 172 4.10 -1.14 12.15
N VAL A 173 4.67 -0.89 13.32
CA VAL A 173 5.92 -0.13 13.47
C VAL A 173 7.12 -0.81 12.80
N GLU A 174 7.10 -2.13 12.63
CA GLU A 174 8.19 -2.88 12.00
C GLU A 174 8.22 -2.68 10.46
N LEU A 175 7.18 -2.08 9.88
CA LEU A 175 7.16 -1.64 8.47
C LEU A 175 7.81 -0.27 8.26
N CYS A 176 7.85 0.58 9.29
CA CYS A 176 8.22 1.99 9.15
C CYS A 176 9.61 2.18 8.54
N GLY A 177 10.60 1.35 8.95
CA GLY A 177 11.97 1.46 8.46
C GLY A 177 12.07 1.33 6.93
N THR A 178 11.32 0.41 6.34
CA THR A 178 11.32 0.22 4.88
C THR A 178 10.67 1.41 4.17
N TYR A 179 9.53 1.92 4.67
CA TYR A 179 8.90 3.09 4.06
C TYR A 179 9.77 4.34 4.16
N VAL A 180 10.44 4.56 5.30
CA VAL A 180 11.37 5.69 5.49
C VAL A 180 12.56 5.56 4.53
N LEU A 181 13.16 4.38 4.40
CA LEU A 181 14.24 4.12 3.45
C LEU A 181 13.81 4.49 2.03
N LEU A 182 12.63 4.00 1.59
CA LEU A 182 12.15 4.23 0.22
C LEU A 182 11.78 5.69 -0.05
N ALA A 183 11.40 6.44 0.98
CA ALA A 183 11.14 7.87 0.89
C ALA A 183 12.41 8.73 0.91
N SER A 184 13.51 8.21 1.44
CA SER A 184 14.76 8.96 1.64
C SER A 184 15.71 8.85 0.43
N GLU A 185 16.75 9.72 0.43
CA GLU A 185 17.82 9.72 -0.57
C GLU A 185 18.76 8.49 -0.43
N GLU A 186 18.71 7.78 0.70
CA GLU A 186 19.47 6.54 0.89
C GLU A 186 19.08 5.46 -0.14
N SER A 187 17.87 5.55 -0.71
CA SER A 187 17.40 4.69 -1.79
C SER A 187 17.44 5.35 -3.18
N SER A 188 18.32 6.33 -3.39
CA SER A 188 18.39 7.14 -4.62
C SER A 188 18.64 6.34 -5.90
N TYR A 189 19.22 5.14 -5.82
CA TYR A 189 19.42 4.22 -6.96
C TYR A 189 18.45 3.03 -6.94
N THR A 190 17.30 3.17 -6.27
CA THR A 190 16.30 2.09 -6.11
C THR A 190 14.96 2.51 -6.70
N THR A 191 14.56 1.88 -7.80
CA THR A 191 13.24 2.06 -8.41
C THR A 191 12.76 0.74 -9.04
N GLY A 192 11.46 0.55 -9.18
CA GLY A 192 10.83 -0.64 -9.75
C GLY A 192 10.92 -1.89 -8.85
N GLN A 193 11.36 -1.75 -7.60
CA GLN A 193 11.61 -2.88 -6.72
C GLN A 193 10.45 -3.16 -5.77
N VAL A 194 10.34 -4.42 -5.36
CA VAL A 194 9.38 -4.86 -4.33
C VAL A 194 10.15 -5.35 -3.11
N PHE A 195 9.87 -4.75 -1.97
CA PHE A 195 10.52 -5.04 -0.70
C PHE A 195 9.62 -5.90 0.19
N GLY A 196 9.99 -7.17 0.37
CA GLY A 196 9.30 -8.05 1.29
C GLY A 196 9.62 -7.74 2.75
N VAL A 197 8.60 -7.39 3.53
CA VAL A 197 8.69 -7.31 4.99
C VAL A 197 7.71 -8.35 5.53
N SER A 198 8.16 -9.60 5.66
CA SER A 198 7.25 -10.75 5.66
C SER A 198 7.47 -11.76 6.78
N GLY A 199 8.43 -11.49 7.69
CA GLY A 199 8.80 -12.47 8.70
C GLY A 199 9.46 -13.74 8.13
N GLY A 200 9.99 -13.66 6.89
CA GLY A 200 10.67 -14.75 6.18
C GLY A 200 9.78 -15.51 5.18
N VAL A 201 8.53 -15.08 4.96
CA VAL A 201 7.72 -15.60 3.83
C VAL A 201 8.36 -15.09 2.53
N GLN A 202 8.64 -16.00 1.61
CA GLN A 202 9.29 -15.65 0.34
C GLN A 202 8.35 -14.92 -0.62
N ILE A 203 8.93 -14.07 -1.47
CA ILE A 203 8.24 -13.25 -2.48
C ILE A 203 8.98 -13.39 -3.82
N ASP A 204 8.97 -14.58 -4.37
CA ASP A 204 9.61 -14.97 -5.64
C ASP A 204 8.60 -15.54 -6.64
#